data_bc57aa68540134b24fd55c571da9403b
#
_entry.id   bc57aa68540134b24fd55c571da9403b
#
_cell.length_a   1.000
_cell.length_b   1.000
_cell.length_c   1.000
_cell.angle_alpha   90.00
_cell.angle_beta   90.00
_cell.angle_gamma   90.00
#
_symmetry.space_group_name_H-M   'P 1'
#
loop_
_entity.id
_entity.type
_entity.pdbx_description
1 polymer ?
#
loop_
_entity_poly.entity_id
_entity_poly.type
_entity_poly.pdbx_seq_one_letter_code
_entity_poly.pdbx_strand_id
1 'polypeptide(L)'
;MELLVAFGTDDGKNLKGDDHVGMSKYFYIYRISQDKKEFVEKRENVKIKADESMKHGDPRKAKATASVLKGVDVLVGRRFGPNLPRLLKKFVCVIVRTDTISSAIKLVCDNMDRIVEEKNKGEERRHIVLKASEARLT
;
A
#
# COMPACT_ATOMS: atom_id res chain seq x y z
N MET A 1 11.67 -14.41 -4.35
CA MET A 1 10.29 -14.36 -3.87
C MET A 1 9.55 -13.22 -4.55
N GLU A 2 8.34 -13.48 -4.98
CA GLU A 2 7.47 -12.49 -5.61
C GLU A 2 6.33 -12.14 -4.67
N LEU A 3 5.95 -10.86 -4.64
CA LEU A 3 4.83 -10.37 -3.86
C LEU A 3 3.84 -9.64 -4.77
N LEU A 4 2.55 -9.73 -4.45
CA LEU A 4 1.52 -8.92 -5.09
C LEU A 4 1.40 -7.62 -4.29
N VAL A 5 1.64 -6.51 -4.96
CA VAL A 5 1.72 -5.18 -4.36
C VAL A 5 0.66 -4.28 -4.97
N ALA A 6 -0.15 -3.65 -4.13
CA ALA A 6 -1.21 -2.74 -4.55
C ALA A 6 -0.79 -1.29 -4.29
N PHE A 7 -0.98 -0.45 -5.29
CA PHE A 7 -0.72 0.99 -5.21
C PHE A 7 -2.04 1.75 -5.35
N GLY A 8 -2.39 2.53 -4.33
CA GLY A 8 -3.62 3.33 -4.35
C GLY A 8 -3.43 4.58 -5.21
N THR A 9 -4.34 4.79 -6.16
CA THR A 9 -4.22 5.86 -7.15
C THR A 9 -5.58 6.26 -7.70
N ASP A 10 -5.70 7.51 -8.16
CA ASP A 10 -6.90 7.98 -8.85
C ASP A 10 -6.72 8.00 -10.37
N ASP A 11 -5.49 8.04 -10.86
CA ASP A 11 -5.19 8.22 -12.29
C ASP A 11 -4.27 7.14 -12.89
N GLY A 12 -3.80 6.19 -12.09
CA GLY A 12 -2.92 5.12 -12.54
C GLY A 12 -1.45 5.52 -12.67
N LYS A 13 -1.11 6.75 -12.39
CA LYS A 13 0.26 7.28 -12.49
C LYS A 13 0.76 7.82 -11.17
N ASN A 14 -0.06 8.64 -10.52
CA ASN A 14 0.27 9.28 -9.24
C ASN A 14 -0.36 8.54 -8.08
N LEU A 15 0.36 8.44 -6.98
CA LEU A 15 -0.21 7.91 -5.74
C LEU A 15 -1.21 8.90 -5.17
N LYS A 16 -2.27 8.37 -4.55
CA LYS A 16 -3.24 9.20 -3.85
C LYS A 16 -2.53 10.00 -2.76
N GLY A 17 -2.59 11.33 -2.84
CA GLY A 17 -1.86 12.21 -1.92
C GLY A 17 -2.74 13.15 -1.10
N ASP A 18 -3.97 13.38 -1.55
CA ASP A 18 -4.90 14.31 -0.91
C ASP A 18 -5.82 13.64 0.12
N ASP A 19 -5.74 12.31 0.24
CA ASP A 19 -6.56 11.56 1.19
C ASP A 19 -5.86 10.22 1.50
N HIS A 20 -6.48 9.42 2.37
CA HIS A 20 -5.96 8.11 2.75
C HIS A 20 -5.99 7.15 1.56
N VAL A 21 -5.05 6.21 1.54
CA VAL A 21 -4.91 5.22 0.47
C VAL A 21 -6.20 4.42 0.24
N GLY A 22 -6.97 4.15 1.29
CA GLY A 22 -8.25 3.46 1.19
C GLY A 22 -9.33 4.25 0.43
N MET A 23 -9.11 5.54 0.20
CA MET A 23 -10.02 6.41 -0.55
C MET A 23 -9.65 6.51 -2.03
N SER A 24 -8.64 5.79 -2.48
CA SER A 24 -8.23 5.76 -3.89
C SER A 24 -9.34 5.25 -4.77
N LYS A 25 -9.43 5.78 -6.00
CA LYS A 25 -10.41 5.28 -7.00
C LYS A 25 -10.06 3.89 -7.47
N TYR A 26 -8.77 3.59 -7.58
CA TYR A 26 -8.25 2.33 -8.10
C TYR A 26 -7.10 1.84 -7.27
N PHE A 27 -6.87 0.52 -7.33
CA PHE A 27 -5.64 -0.10 -6.87
C PHE A 27 -4.98 -0.76 -8.07
N TYR A 28 -3.77 -0.33 -8.39
CA TYR A 28 -2.95 -0.94 -9.44
C TYR A 28 -2.09 -2.02 -8.80
N ILE A 29 -2.28 -3.23 -9.29
CA ILE A 29 -1.63 -4.42 -8.72
C ILE A 29 -0.44 -4.81 -9.57
N TYR A 30 0.72 -4.92 -8.93
CA TYR A 30 1.96 -5.35 -9.57
C TYR A 30 2.48 -6.60 -8.87
N ARG A 31 3.10 -7.48 -9.65
CA ARG A 31 3.90 -8.58 -9.12
C ARG A 31 5.34 -8.11 -9.08
N ILE A 32 5.92 -8.07 -7.88
CA ILE A 32 7.25 -7.47 -7.67
C ILE A 32 8.19 -8.45 -6.98
N SER A 33 9.43 -8.53 -7.49
CA SER A 33 10.56 -9.15 -6.83
C SER A 33 11.73 -8.16 -6.86
N GLN A 34 12.92 -8.56 -6.37
CA GLN A 34 14.08 -7.66 -6.34
C GLN A 34 14.48 -7.15 -7.73
N ASP A 35 14.31 -7.99 -8.75
CA ASP A 35 14.79 -7.72 -10.11
C ASP A 35 13.67 -7.66 -11.15
N LYS A 36 12.40 -7.80 -10.72
CA LYS A 36 11.29 -7.90 -11.66
C LYS A 36 10.08 -7.14 -11.16
N LYS A 37 9.42 -6.46 -12.08
CA LYS A 37 8.16 -5.76 -11.81
C LYS A 37 7.23 -5.98 -13.00
N GLU A 38 6.00 -6.40 -12.73
CA GLU A 38 5.02 -6.70 -13.77
C GLU A 38 3.66 -6.19 -13.35
N PHE A 39 3.04 -5.38 -14.20
CA PHE A 39 1.66 -4.96 -13.98
C PHE A 39 0.73 -6.16 -14.16
N VAL A 40 -0.14 -6.40 -13.17
CA VAL A 40 -1.08 -7.52 -13.20
C VAL A 40 -2.48 -7.04 -13.59
N GLU A 41 -3.02 -6.08 -12.87
CA GLU A 41 -4.39 -5.62 -13.09
C GLU A 41 -4.67 -4.32 -12.35
N LYS A 42 -5.71 -3.63 -12.83
CA LYS A 42 -6.32 -2.50 -12.14
C LYS A 42 -7.61 -2.99 -11.49
N ARG A 43 -7.78 -2.72 -10.20
CA ARG A 43 -9.02 -3.01 -9.49
C ARG A 43 -9.72 -1.71 -9.13
N GLU A 44 -11.01 -1.62 -9.42
CA GLU A 44 -11.81 -0.49 -8.95
C GLU A 44 -12.07 -0.64 -7.46
N ASN A 45 -11.94 0.47 -6.74
CA ASN A 45 -12.26 0.49 -5.32
C ASN A 45 -13.78 0.61 -5.12
N VAL A 46 -14.28 0.09 -4.01
CA VAL A 46 -15.69 0.26 -3.65
C VAL A 46 -15.90 1.64 -3.02
N LYS A 47 -17.05 2.24 -3.30
CA LYS A 47 -17.41 3.55 -2.74
C LYS A 47 -18.21 3.35 -1.46
N ILE A 48 -17.51 3.27 -0.34
CA ILE A 48 -18.15 3.26 0.98
C ILE A 48 -17.76 4.53 1.69
N LYS A 49 -18.78 5.29 2.10
CA LYS A 49 -18.56 6.49 2.89
C LYS A 49 -18.19 6.08 4.32
N ALA A 50 -16.97 6.40 4.74
CA ALA A 50 -16.53 6.15 6.10
C ALA A 50 -17.23 7.09 7.07
N ASP A 51 -17.51 6.58 8.27
CA ASP A 51 -17.98 7.42 9.37
C ASP A 51 -16.76 8.08 10.02
N GLU A 52 -16.53 9.32 9.67
CA GLU A 52 -15.37 10.08 10.14
C GLU A 52 -15.41 10.42 11.63
N SER A 53 -16.58 10.24 12.27
CA SER A 53 -16.68 10.45 13.71
C SER A 53 -16.04 9.32 14.51
N MET A 54 -15.75 8.19 13.88
CA MET A 54 -15.11 7.06 14.53
C MET A 54 -13.62 7.32 14.74
N LYS A 55 -13.22 7.46 16.00
CA LYS A 55 -11.87 7.85 16.41
C LYS A 55 -10.77 6.89 15.92
N HIS A 56 -11.05 5.60 15.89
CA HIS A 56 -10.10 4.56 15.47
C HIS A 56 -10.38 4.01 14.07
N GLY A 57 -11.07 4.79 13.25
CA GLY A 57 -11.45 4.41 11.91
C GLY A 57 -12.75 3.62 11.85
N ASP A 58 -13.37 3.61 10.68
CA ASP A 58 -14.61 2.87 10.44
C ASP A 58 -14.25 1.44 10.02
N PRO A 59 -14.59 0.41 10.83
CA PRO A 59 -14.29 -0.98 10.49
C PRO A 59 -14.90 -1.43 9.16
N ARG A 60 -16.03 -0.86 8.76
CA ARG A 60 -16.67 -1.20 7.47
C ARG A 60 -15.79 -0.78 6.30
N LYS A 61 -15.12 0.37 6.42
CA LYS A 61 -14.20 0.85 5.37
C LYS A 61 -12.97 -0.05 5.29
N ALA A 62 -12.39 -0.44 6.41
CA ALA A 62 -11.25 -1.36 6.44
C ALA A 62 -11.60 -2.71 5.82
N LYS A 63 -12.78 -3.24 6.14
CA LYS A 63 -13.27 -4.50 5.60
C LYS A 63 -13.49 -4.41 4.08
N ALA A 64 -14.06 -3.31 3.61
CA ALA A 64 -14.29 -3.07 2.19
C ALA A 64 -12.96 -3.00 1.44
N THR A 65 -11.99 -2.26 1.96
CA THR A 65 -10.65 -2.17 1.37
C THR A 65 -9.99 -3.55 1.29
N ALA A 66 -10.05 -4.32 2.37
CA ALA A 66 -9.49 -5.66 2.41
C ALA A 66 -10.15 -6.59 1.37
N SER A 67 -11.47 -6.44 1.14
CA SER A 67 -12.19 -7.24 0.14
C SER A 67 -11.71 -6.93 -1.28
N VAL A 68 -11.50 -5.65 -1.60
CA VAL A 68 -10.98 -5.24 -2.91
C VAL A 68 -9.56 -5.80 -3.11
N LEU A 69 -8.78 -5.88 -2.05
CA LEU A 69 -7.37 -6.28 -2.08
C LEU A 69 -7.15 -7.77 -1.80
N LYS A 70 -8.17 -8.59 -1.98
CA LYS A 70 -8.05 -10.03 -1.77
C LYS A 70 -6.87 -10.60 -2.58
N GLY A 71 -6.00 -11.36 -1.92
CA GLY A 71 -4.83 -11.98 -2.55
C GLY A 71 -3.59 -11.09 -2.60
N VAL A 72 -3.70 -9.82 -2.24
CA VAL A 72 -2.58 -8.88 -2.22
C VAL A 72 -1.76 -9.07 -0.93
N ASP A 73 -0.45 -8.95 -1.05
CA ASP A 73 0.47 -9.08 0.09
C ASP A 73 0.81 -7.73 0.71
N VAL A 74 0.93 -6.70 -0.11
CA VAL A 74 1.47 -5.39 0.29
C VAL A 74 0.57 -4.27 -0.22
N LEU A 75 0.23 -3.34 0.65
CA LEU A 75 -0.50 -2.14 0.30
C LEU A 75 0.43 -0.93 0.43
N VAL A 76 0.60 -0.19 -0.66
CA VAL A 76 1.48 0.97 -0.73
C VAL A 76 0.67 2.24 -0.92
N GLY A 77 0.97 3.26 -0.14
CA GLY A 77 0.34 4.56 -0.26
C GLY A 77 1.16 5.65 0.39
N ARG A 78 0.79 6.90 0.12
CA ARG A 78 1.43 8.05 0.75
C ARG A 78 0.87 8.34 2.14
N ARG A 79 -0.42 8.05 2.33
CA ARG A 79 -1.12 8.31 3.58
C ARG A 79 -2.01 7.14 3.93
N PHE A 80 -1.97 6.74 5.19
CA PHE A 80 -2.89 5.78 5.78
C PHE A 80 -3.71 6.50 6.84
N GLY A 81 -4.96 6.10 6.96
CA GLY A 81 -5.83 6.69 7.96
C GLY A 81 -5.87 5.86 9.25
N PRO A 82 -6.89 6.12 10.10
CA PRO A 82 -7.01 5.44 11.39
C PRO A 82 -7.28 3.94 11.29
N ASN A 83 -7.55 3.42 10.10
CA ASN A 83 -7.72 1.98 9.88
C ASN A 83 -6.39 1.24 9.71
N LEU A 84 -5.25 1.93 9.76
CA LEU A 84 -3.94 1.29 9.61
C LEU A 84 -3.76 0.06 10.51
N PRO A 85 -4.09 0.09 11.81
CA PRO A 85 -3.94 -1.11 12.64
C PRO A 85 -4.74 -2.31 12.15
N ARG A 86 -5.92 -2.08 11.58
CA ARG A 86 -6.75 -3.17 11.03
C ARG A 86 -6.14 -3.74 9.75
N LEU A 87 -5.62 -2.86 8.88
CA LEU A 87 -5.01 -3.27 7.63
C LEU A 87 -3.71 -4.04 7.84
N LEU A 88 -2.94 -3.70 8.88
CA LEU A 88 -1.69 -4.39 9.23
C LEU A 88 -1.90 -5.87 9.55
N LYS A 89 -3.09 -6.24 10.02
CA LYS A 89 -3.39 -7.65 10.28
C LYS A 89 -3.50 -8.48 9.01
N LYS A 90 -3.69 -7.84 7.86
CA LYS A 90 -3.90 -8.52 6.57
C LYS A 90 -2.80 -8.27 5.55
N PHE A 91 -2.15 -7.11 5.61
CA PHE A 91 -1.18 -6.68 4.59
C PHE A 91 0.07 -6.10 5.25
N VAL A 92 1.18 -6.18 4.52
CA VAL A 92 2.29 -5.27 4.82
C VAL A 92 1.85 -3.90 4.32
N CYS A 93 1.88 -2.90 5.19
CA CYS A 93 1.48 -1.53 4.83
C CYS A 93 2.73 -0.67 4.71
N VAL A 94 2.96 -0.11 3.53
CA VAL A 94 4.15 0.67 3.20
C VAL A 94 3.75 2.11 2.89
N ILE A 95 4.28 3.02 3.69
CA ILE A 95 4.13 4.46 3.46
C ILE A 95 5.35 4.91 2.66
N VAL A 96 5.12 5.50 1.49
CA VAL A 96 6.22 5.97 0.64
C VAL A 96 6.25 7.50 0.58
N ARG A 97 7.46 8.05 0.62
CA ARG A 97 7.70 9.49 0.52
C ARG A 97 8.02 9.85 -0.93
N THR A 98 7.08 9.57 -1.82
CA THR A 98 7.20 9.88 -3.25
C THR A 98 5.81 10.03 -3.84
N ASP A 99 5.71 10.62 -5.03
CA ASP A 99 4.44 11.01 -5.64
C ASP A 99 3.91 10.02 -6.65
N THR A 100 4.78 9.23 -7.30
CA THR A 100 4.37 8.39 -8.44
C THR A 100 4.46 6.90 -8.13
N ILE A 101 3.64 6.12 -8.84
CA ILE A 101 3.69 4.66 -8.76
C ILE A 101 5.08 4.18 -9.21
N SER A 102 5.61 4.74 -10.28
CA SER A 102 6.93 4.36 -10.80
C SER A 102 8.04 4.50 -9.75
N SER A 103 8.09 5.64 -9.08
CA SER A 103 9.08 5.86 -8.00
C SER A 103 8.85 4.94 -6.81
N ALA A 104 7.58 4.70 -6.47
CA ALA A 104 7.24 3.80 -5.37
C ALA A 104 7.64 2.35 -5.66
N ILE A 105 7.46 1.90 -6.91
CA ILE A 105 7.90 0.55 -7.33
C ILE A 105 9.40 0.39 -7.08
N LYS A 106 10.20 1.41 -7.44
CA LYS A 106 11.65 1.36 -7.22
C LYS A 106 11.98 1.23 -5.74
N LEU A 107 11.31 2.00 -4.89
CA LEU A 107 11.52 1.92 -3.44
C LEU A 107 11.15 0.53 -2.91
N VAL A 108 10.06 -0.04 -3.40
CA VAL A 108 9.64 -1.40 -3.00
C VAL A 108 10.68 -2.43 -3.44
N CYS A 109 11.13 -2.39 -4.70
CA CYS A 109 12.15 -3.32 -5.21
C CYS A 109 13.44 -3.25 -4.38
N ASP A 110 13.86 -2.04 -4.03
CA ASP A 110 15.09 -1.82 -3.27
C ASP A 110 14.98 -2.29 -1.81
N ASN A 111 13.78 -2.55 -1.32
CA ASN A 111 13.52 -2.90 0.08
C ASN A 111 12.77 -4.23 0.24
N MET A 112 12.84 -5.11 -0.76
CA MET A 112 12.09 -6.37 -0.74
C MET A 112 12.40 -7.25 0.46
N ASP A 113 13.66 -7.34 0.88
CA ASP A 113 14.03 -8.17 2.04
C ASP A 113 13.31 -7.70 3.31
N ARG A 114 13.27 -6.38 3.50
CA ARG A 114 12.59 -5.79 4.66
C ARG A 114 11.09 -6.03 4.61
N ILE A 115 10.50 -5.94 3.42
CA ILE A 115 9.05 -6.15 3.24
C ILE A 115 8.69 -7.60 3.49
N VAL A 116 9.47 -8.54 2.98
CA VAL A 116 9.26 -9.98 3.21
C VAL A 116 9.38 -10.31 4.71
N GLU A 117 10.38 -9.75 5.38
CA GLU A 117 10.55 -9.93 6.82
C GLU A 117 9.32 -9.45 7.58
N GLU A 118 8.80 -8.29 7.21
CA GLU A 118 7.60 -7.75 7.85
C GLU A 118 6.36 -8.61 7.56
N LYS A 119 6.23 -9.10 6.33
CA LYS A 119 5.14 -10.00 5.95
C LYS A 119 5.09 -11.24 6.86
N ASN A 120 6.25 -11.79 7.18
CA ASN A 120 6.35 -13.02 7.97
C ASN A 120 5.97 -12.84 9.44
N LYS A 121 5.80 -11.62 9.91
CA LYS A 121 5.36 -11.35 11.28
C LYS A 121 3.86 -11.58 11.50
N GLY A 122 3.10 -11.78 10.42
CA GLY A 122 1.65 -12.03 10.52
C GLY A 122 0.93 -10.84 11.13
N GLU A 123 0.07 -11.06 12.12
CA GLU A 123 -0.73 -9.99 12.72
C GLU A 123 0.09 -9.02 13.57
N GLU A 124 1.36 -9.32 13.82
CA GLU A 124 2.27 -8.45 14.57
C GLU A 124 3.01 -7.46 13.69
N ARG A 125 2.59 -7.30 12.43
CA ARG A 125 3.24 -6.39 11.48
C ARG A 125 3.18 -4.94 11.95
N ARG A 126 4.25 -4.21 11.63
CA ARG A 126 4.31 -2.76 11.77
C ARG A 126 4.40 -2.14 10.37
N HIS A 127 3.91 -0.92 10.21
CA HIS A 127 4.04 -0.24 8.93
C HIS A 127 5.51 0.10 8.66
N ILE A 128 5.84 0.19 7.37
CA ILE A 128 7.17 0.54 6.89
C ILE A 128 7.09 1.91 6.24
N VAL A 129 8.09 2.76 6.46
CA VAL A 129 8.21 4.04 5.76
C VAL A 129 9.43 3.96 4.86
N LEU A 130 9.23 4.22 3.55
CA LEU A 130 10.30 4.19 2.57
C LEU A 130 10.48 5.57 1.94
N LYS A 131 11.73 5.98 1.80
CA LYS A 131 12.12 7.21 1.12
C LYS A 131 13.45 6.99 0.42
N ALA A 132 13.75 7.81 -0.60
CA ALA A 132 15.03 7.74 -1.28
C ALA A 132 16.15 8.04 -0.28
N SER A 133 17.27 7.30 -0.38
CA SER A 133 18.43 7.50 0.49
C SER A 133 19.19 8.73 0.08
N GLU A 134 19.48 9.61 1.03
CA GLU A 134 20.31 10.80 0.78
C GLU A 134 21.78 10.43 0.52
N ALA A 135 22.22 9.26 0.97
CA ALA A 135 23.59 8.80 0.74
C ALA A 135 23.94 8.68 -0.74
N ARG A 136 22.94 8.63 -1.62
CA ARG A 136 23.14 8.56 -3.07
C ARG A 136 23.56 9.88 -3.70
N LEU A 137 23.48 10.95 -2.95
CA LEU A 137 23.83 12.28 -3.45
C LEU A 137 25.34 12.55 -3.47
N THR A 138 26.11 11.65 -2.93
CA THR A 138 27.57 11.80 -2.85
C THR A 138 28.32 11.02 -3.92
#